data_5873fa9b484a126f0679d056b470901f
#
_entry.id   5873fa9b484a126f0679d056b470901f
#
_cell.length_a   1.000
_cell.length_b   1.000
_cell.length_c   1.000
_cell.angle_alpha   90.00
_cell.angle_beta   90.00
_cell.angle_gamma   90.00
#
_symmetry.space_group_name_H-M   'P 1'
#
loop_
_entity.id
_entity.type
_entity.pdbx_description
1 polymer ?
#
loop_
_entity_poly.entity_id
_entity_poly.type
_entity_poly.pdbx_seq_one_letter_code
_entity_poly.pdbx_strand_id
1 'polypeptide(L)'
;GYFIKPLRKLFPPVVTSLVIISIGLSLLPVGINYFGGGNGAADFGSTNHLLVGTFVIIVILIAKQFKGAINNASILIGIVAGYILAIILGMVDFTQVSSASWFALPAFMPVAFEFNSQAIIAMGIMFIATTVETIGDVSGVANGGLNREATDKELQGGVMADGLGSILGAIFGVLPNTSFSQNVGLVAVTKVVNRFVIMTGAVFLILCGFCPKLSALFSVMPQSVLGGAAVIMFAMILVSGIQSLTREPLDERNGLIVALAIGLGVGIGNVPAVLAQLPSWVGNIFAQNGIIMTFVIATVLNLILPKKKSEEE
;
A
#
# COMPACT_ATOMS: atom_id res chain seq x y z
N GLY A 1 4.27 7.66 17.89
CA GLY A 1 5.72 7.57 18.02
C GLY A 1 6.20 7.34 19.46
N TYR A 2 5.70 8.07 20.48
CA TYR A 2 6.19 7.97 21.88
C TYR A 2 5.91 6.61 22.54
N PHE A 3 4.90 5.87 22.11
CA PHE A 3 4.47 4.59 22.68
C PHE A 3 4.94 3.36 21.91
N ILE A 4 5.95 3.49 21.03
CA ILE A 4 6.40 2.37 20.18
C ILE A 4 6.98 1.21 21.00
N LYS A 5 7.72 1.47 22.08
CA LYS A 5 8.35 0.41 22.91
C LYS A 5 7.36 -0.62 23.47
N PRO A 6 6.24 -0.23 24.15
CA PRO A 6 5.26 -1.19 24.59
C PRO A 6 4.47 -1.83 23.44
N LEU A 7 4.19 -1.09 22.36
CA LEU A 7 3.47 -1.58 21.21
C LEU A 7 4.26 -2.63 20.41
N ARG A 8 5.59 -2.52 20.34
CA ARG A 8 6.45 -3.49 19.63
C ARG A 8 6.25 -4.94 20.12
N LYS A 9 5.89 -5.15 21.38
CA LYS A 9 5.59 -6.49 21.95
C LYS A 9 4.28 -7.08 21.39
N LEU A 10 3.34 -6.25 20.96
CA LEU A 10 2.07 -6.68 20.38
C LEU A 10 2.20 -7.07 18.89
N PHE A 11 3.33 -6.72 18.26
CA PHE A 11 3.57 -6.88 16.83
C PHE A 11 4.79 -7.78 16.55
N PRO A 12 4.74 -9.07 16.91
CA PRO A 12 5.78 -9.99 16.50
C PRO A 12 5.78 -10.10 14.97
N PRO A 13 6.91 -10.52 14.37
CA PRO A 13 7.06 -10.57 12.91
C PRO A 13 5.95 -11.38 12.21
N VAL A 14 5.43 -12.43 12.82
CA VAL A 14 4.30 -13.20 12.29
C VAL A 14 3.06 -12.30 12.08
N VAL A 15 2.67 -11.50 13.09
CA VAL A 15 1.49 -10.62 13.00
C VAL A 15 1.71 -9.56 11.91
N THR A 16 2.89 -8.94 11.87
CA THR A 16 3.25 -7.93 10.87
C THR A 16 3.18 -8.50 9.45
N SER A 17 3.76 -9.69 9.26
CA SER A 17 3.76 -10.38 7.96
C SER A 17 2.34 -10.69 7.48
N LEU A 18 1.44 -11.12 8.38
CA LEU A 18 0.05 -11.41 8.07
C LEU A 18 -0.74 -10.16 7.67
N VAL A 19 -0.47 -9.02 8.30
CA VAL A 19 -1.06 -7.73 7.90
C VAL A 19 -0.63 -7.39 6.47
N ILE A 20 0.66 -7.46 6.15
CA ILE A 20 1.18 -7.16 4.81
C ILE A 20 0.58 -8.13 3.77
N ILE A 21 0.49 -9.43 4.08
CA ILE A 21 -0.17 -10.42 3.21
C ILE A 21 -1.64 -10.03 2.96
N SER A 22 -2.36 -9.67 4.03
CA SER A 22 -3.79 -9.32 3.91
C SER A 22 -4.00 -8.03 3.11
N ILE A 23 -3.09 -7.04 3.22
CA ILE A 23 -3.10 -5.83 2.39
C ILE A 23 -2.96 -6.23 0.92
N GLY A 24 -1.94 -7.02 0.58
CA GLY A 24 -1.73 -7.49 -0.79
C GLY A 24 -2.96 -8.22 -1.35
N LEU A 25 -3.51 -9.19 -0.60
CA LEU A 25 -4.68 -9.95 -1.00
C LEU A 25 -5.94 -9.08 -1.17
N SER A 26 -6.16 -8.11 -0.28
CA SER A 26 -7.32 -7.21 -0.34
C SER A 26 -7.24 -6.22 -1.51
N LEU A 27 -6.05 -5.88 -1.97
CA LEU A 27 -5.83 -4.95 -3.08
C LEU A 27 -5.84 -5.63 -4.46
N LEU A 28 -5.62 -6.95 -4.56
CA LEU A 28 -5.65 -7.65 -5.85
C LEU A 28 -6.95 -7.46 -6.63
N PRO A 29 -8.16 -7.60 -6.02
CA PRO A 29 -9.41 -7.33 -6.72
C PRO A 29 -9.50 -5.89 -7.25
N VAL A 30 -8.97 -4.90 -6.53
CA VAL A 30 -8.92 -3.50 -6.98
C VAL A 30 -8.02 -3.38 -8.21
N GLY A 31 -6.86 -4.03 -8.20
CA GLY A 31 -5.96 -4.07 -9.35
C GLY A 31 -6.63 -4.68 -10.58
N ILE A 32 -7.37 -5.78 -10.41
CA ILE A 32 -8.09 -6.45 -11.50
C ILE A 32 -9.26 -5.59 -11.99
N ASN A 33 -9.98 -4.89 -11.11
CA ASN A 33 -11.00 -3.93 -11.53
C ASN A 33 -10.42 -2.82 -12.41
N TYR A 34 -9.27 -2.26 -12.04
CA TYR A 34 -8.58 -1.28 -12.88
C TYR A 34 -8.11 -1.89 -14.20
N PHE A 35 -7.57 -3.11 -14.15
CA PHE A 35 -7.15 -3.85 -15.35
C PHE A 35 -8.29 -4.03 -16.36
N GLY A 36 -9.52 -4.25 -15.86
CA GLY A 36 -10.72 -4.34 -16.67
C GLY A 36 -11.28 -3.00 -17.18
N GLY A 37 -10.70 -1.87 -16.79
CA GLY A 37 -11.17 -0.53 -17.20
C GLY A 37 -11.80 0.28 -16.09
N GLY A 38 -11.97 -0.29 -14.89
CA GLY A 38 -12.51 0.37 -13.71
C GLY A 38 -13.97 0.06 -13.41
N ASN A 39 -14.32 0.15 -12.12
CA ASN A 39 -15.68 -0.11 -11.67
C ASN A 39 -16.68 0.85 -12.32
N GLY A 40 -17.73 0.29 -12.92
CA GLY A 40 -18.80 1.06 -13.53
C GLY A 40 -18.52 1.61 -14.94
N ALA A 41 -17.35 1.27 -15.53
CA ALA A 41 -17.10 1.59 -16.93
C ALA A 41 -18.07 0.80 -17.82
N ALA A 42 -18.70 1.50 -18.79
CA ALA A 42 -19.67 0.89 -19.70
C ALA A 42 -19.04 -0.22 -20.57
N ASP A 43 -17.75 -0.12 -20.81
CA ASP A 43 -16.94 -1.05 -21.60
C ASP A 43 -16.00 -1.91 -20.73
N PHE A 44 -16.36 -2.12 -19.44
CA PHE A 44 -15.60 -2.96 -18.51
C PHE A 44 -15.32 -4.33 -19.10
N GLY A 45 -14.04 -4.75 -19.04
CA GLY A 45 -13.60 -6.03 -19.58
C GLY A 45 -13.50 -6.07 -21.11
N SER A 46 -13.62 -4.92 -21.80
CA SER A 46 -13.43 -4.86 -23.24
C SER A 46 -12.04 -5.33 -23.68
N THR A 47 -11.94 -5.82 -24.90
CA THR A 47 -10.67 -6.28 -25.47
C THR A 47 -9.59 -5.21 -25.41
N ASN A 48 -9.95 -3.93 -25.60
CA ASN A 48 -9.01 -2.82 -25.53
C ASN A 48 -8.42 -2.66 -24.14
N HIS A 49 -9.25 -2.71 -23.08
CA HIS A 49 -8.78 -2.63 -21.70
C HIS A 49 -7.86 -3.80 -21.35
N LEU A 50 -8.26 -5.02 -21.69
CA LEU A 50 -7.45 -6.22 -21.42
C LEU A 50 -6.13 -6.20 -22.19
N LEU A 51 -6.14 -5.74 -23.45
CA LEU A 51 -4.94 -5.61 -24.27
C LEU A 51 -3.96 -4.60 -23.66
N VAL A 52 -4.45 -3.41 -23.31
CA VAL A 52 -3.61 -2.35 -22.72
C VAL A 52 -3.04 -2.82 -21.37
N GLY A 53 -3.85 -3.35 -20.47
CA GLY A 53 -3.38 -3.85 -19.18
C GLY A 53 -2.34 -4.98 -19.33
N THR A 54 -2.60 -5.94 -20.23
CA THR A 54 -1.66 -7.03 -20.52
C THR A 54 -0.36 -6.50 -21.11
N PHE A 55 -0.43 -5.55 -22.03
CA PHE A 55 0.74 -4.91 -22.61
C PHE A 55 1.61 -4.23 -21.56
N VAL A 56 0.99 -3.49 -20.62
CA VAL A 56 1.71 -2.88 -19.48
C VAL A 56 2.46 -3.93 -18.67
N ILE A 57 1.79 -5.06 -18.33
CA ILE A 57 2.43 -6.16 -17.59
C ILE A 57 3.64 -6.71 -18.36
N ILE A 58 3.49 -6.98 -19.64
CA ILE A 58 4.58 -7.52 -20.49
C ILE A 58 5.76 -6.54 -20.53
N VAL A 59 5.50 -5.24 -20.73
CA VAL A 59 6.57 -4.23 -20.76
C VAL A 59 7.28 -4.15 -19.40
N ILE A 60 6.56 -4.19 -18.29
CA ILE A 60 7.18 -4.20 -16.95
C ILE A 60 8.05 -5.45 -16.77
N LEU A 61 7.57 -6.63 -17.17
CA LEU A 61 8.33 -7.88 -17.05
C LEU A 61 9.60 -7.84 -17.90
N ILE A 62 9.53 -7.32 -19.13
CA ILE A 62 10.71 -7.14 -19.98
C ILE A 62 11.69 -6.14 -19.36
N ALA A 63 11.19 -4.97 -18.91
CA ALA A 63 12.03 -3.95 -18.30
C ALA A 63 12.73 -4.45 -17.02
N LYS A 64 12.10 -5.33 -16.26
CA LYS A 64 12.67 -5.97 -15.07
C LYS A 64 13.82 -6.94 -15.38
N GLN A 65 13.99 -7.41 -16.62
CA GLN A 65 15.12 -8.28 -17.00
C GLN A 65 16.42 -7.49 -17.19
N PHE A 66 16.33 -6.18 -17.38
CA PHE A 66 17.50 -5.31 -17.49
C PHE A 66 18.08 -5.00 -16.11
N LYS A 67 19.32 -4.48 -16.10
CA LYS A 67 20.01 -4.06 -14.86
C LYS A 67 19.99 -2.54 -14.72
N GLY A 68 20.17 -2.06 -13.48
CA GLY A 68 20.34 -0.64 -13.19
C GLY A 68 19.05 0.18 -13.31
N ALA A 69 19.14 1.36 -13.89
CA ALA A 69 18.04 2.33 -13.92
C ALA A 69 16.76 1.80 -14.61
N ILE A 70 16.89 0.99 -15.65
CA ILE A 70 15.73 0.43 -16.38
C ILE A 70 14.93 -0.52 -15.49
N ASN A 71 15.59 -1.39 -14.74
CA ASN A 71 14.94 -2.28 -13.78
C ASN A 71 14.18 -1.47 -12.72
N ASN A 72 14.83 -0.45 -12.15
CA ASN A 72 14.24 0.37 -11.10
C ASN A 72 13.05 1.19 -11.60
N ALA A 73 13.07 1.63 -12.85
CA ALA A 73 11.99 2.39 -13.50
C ALA A 73 10.99 1.50 -14.24
N SER A 74 11.05 0.18 -14.13
CA SER A 74 10.25 -0.76 -14.93
C SER A 74 8.75 -0.49 -14.89
N ILE A 75 8.21 -0.18 -13.71
CA ILE A 75 6.78 0.14 -13.54
C ILE A 75 6.44 1.44 -14.29
N LEU A 76 7.26 2.48 -14.14
CA LEU A 76 7.07 3.75 -14.86
C LEU A 76 7.15 3.55 -16.37
N ILE A 77 8.13 2.78 -16.84
CA ILE A 77 8.27 2.45 -18.27
C ILE A 77 7.03 1.73 -18.80
N GLY A 78 6.50 0.77 -18.02
CA GLY A 78 5.26 0.07 -18.37
C GLY A 78 4.05 1.00 -18.46
N ILE A 79 3.88 1.88 -17.47
CA ILE A 79 2.79 2.86 -17.46
C ILE A 79 2.90 3.80 -18.66
N VAL A 80 4.08 4.36 -18.93
CA VAL A 80 4.29 5.27 -20.08
C VAL A 80 4.01 4.56 -21.41
N ALA A 81 4.55 3.35 -21.59
CA ALA A 81 4.30 2.56 -22.80
C ALA A 81 2.82 2.20 -22.98
N GLY A 82 2.16 1.78 -21.91
CA GLY A 82 0.72 1.48 -21.92
C GLY A 82 -0.13 2.71 -22.20
N TYR A 83 0.27 3.87 -21.67
CA TYR A 83 -0.43 5.13 -21.94
C TYR A 83 -0.30 5.55 -23.40
N ILE A 84 0.90 5.41 -23.99
CA ILE A 84 1.11 5.63 -25.42
C ILE A 84 0.22 4.70 -26.26
N LEU A 85 0.16 3.41 -25.91
CA LEU A 85 -0.73 2.46 -26.59
C LEU A 85 -2.20 2.86 -26.46
N ALA A 86 -2.63 3.28 -25.29
CA ALA A 86 -4.01 3.74 -25.03
C ALA A 86 -4.37 4.99 -25.86
N ILE A 87 -3.40 5.91 -26.08
CA ILE A 87 -3.56 7.07 -26.96
C ILE A 87 -3.75 6.62 -28.42
N ILE A 88 -2.93 5.68 -28.89
CA ILE A 88 -3.02 5.13 -30.26
C ILE A 88 -4.37 4.45 -30.49
N LEU A 89 -4.91 3.77 -29.47
CA LEU A 89 -6.23 3.12 -29.51
C LEU A 89 -7.41 4.10 -29.36
N GLY A 90 -7.16 5.41 -29.20
CA GLY A 90 -8.20 6.42 -29.04
C GLY A 90 -8.95 6.37 -27.70
N MET A 91 -8.36 5.76 -26.67
CA MET A 91 -8.98 5.61 -25.33
C MET A 91 -8.79 6.84 -24.44
N VAL A 92 -8.11 7.88 -24.89
CA VAL A 92 -7.73 9.05 -24.08
C VAL A 92 -8.39 10.31 -24.63
N ASP A 93 -9.15 11.01 -23.77
CA ASP A 93 -9.70 12.33 -24.08
C ASP A 93 -8.86 13.44 -23.42
N PHE A 94 -8.18 14.24 -24.24
CA PHE A 94 -7.32 15.34 -23.81
C PHE A 94 -8.05 16.64 -23.50
N THR A 95 -9.36 16.70 -23.59
CA THR A 95 -10.16 17.93 -23.36
C THR A 95 -9.88 18.53 -21.99
N GLN A 96 -9.81 17.71 -20.94
CA GLN A 96 -9.48 18.15 -19.59
C GLN A 96 -8.05 18.68 -19.47
N VAL A 97 -7.10 18.06 -20.19
CA VAL A 97 -5.69 18.51 -20.19
C VAL A 97 -5.56 19.87 -20.88
N SER A 98 -6.29 20.09 -21.98
CA SER A 98 -6.25 21.36 -22.72
C SER A 98 -6.82 22.51 -21.88
N SER A 99 -7.89 22.28 -21.12
CA SER A 99 -8.56 23.27 -20.29
C SER A 99 -7.86 23.52 -18.94
N ALA A 100 -7.00 22.62 -18.49
CA ALA A 100 -6.29 22.75 -17.22
C ALA A 100 -5.27 23.90 -17.23
N SER A 101 -5.17 24.64 -16.12
CA SER A 101 -4.18 25.69 -15.94
C SER A 101 -2.77 25.10 -15.73
N TRP A 102 -1.75 25.90 -16.05
CA TRP A 102 -0.35 25.54 -15.80
C TRP A 102 0.05 25.66 -14.33
N PHE A 103 -0.64 26.54 -13.59
CA PHE A 103 -0.35 26.79 -12.18
C PHE A 103 -1.64 26.96 -11.39
N ALA A 104 -1.72 26.30 -10.23
CA ALA A 104 -2.75 26.55 -9.23
C ALA A 104 -2.19 26.27 -7.83
N LEU A 105 -2.74 26.98 -6.85
CA LEU A 105 -2.47 26.69 -5.44
C LEU A 105 -3.34 25.54 -4.97
N PRO A 106 -2.83 24.67 -4.08
CA PRO A 106 -3.63 23.62 -3.45
C PRO A 106 -4.82 24.23 -2.72
N ALA A 107 -5.99 23.61 -2.85
CA ALA A 107 -7.17 24.04 -2.12
C ALA A 107 -6.98 23.73 -0.63
N PHE A 108 -7.18 24.73 0.22
CA PHE A 108 -7.13 24.55 1.67
C PHE A 108 -8.51 24.11 2.16
N MET A 109 -8.57 23.01 2.91
CA MET A 109 -9.80 22.44 3.47
C MET A 109 -10.93 22.26 2.43
N PRO A 110 -10.69 21.54 1.31
CA PRO A 110 -11.70 21.38 0.24
C PRO A 110 -12.90 20.52 0.67
N VAL A 111 -12.79 19.79 1.77
CA VAL A 111 -13.86 18.96 2.36
C VAL A 111 -14.14 19.42 3.79
N ALA A 112 -15.40 19.36 4.20
CA ALA A 112 -15.80 19.66 5.56
C ALA A 112 -15.30 18.58 6.53
N PHE A 113 -14.91 18.98 7.74
CA PHE A 113 -14.60 18.03 8.80
C PHE A 113 -15.89 17.50 9.42
N GLU A 114 -16.03 16.18 9.40
CA GLU A 114 -17.11 15.48 10.11
C GLU A 114 -16.52 14.55 11.17
N PHE A 115 -17.11 14.57 12.36
CA PHE A 115 -16.70 13.69 13.47
C PHE A 115 -17.64 12.49 13.54
N ASN A 116 -17.24 11.39 12.91
CA ASN A 116 -17.93 10.12 13.00
C ASN A 116 -17.13 9.14 13.87
N SER A 117 -17.70 8.73 15.01
CA SER A 117 -17.01 7.86 15.97
C SER A 117 -16.60 6.50 15.38
N GLN A 118 -17.42 5.94 14.51
CA GLN A 118 -17.11 4.65 13.86
C GLN A 118 -15.94 4.79 12.88
N ALA A 119 -15.93 5.87 12.09
CA ALA A 119 -14.81 6.17 11.19
C ALA A 119 -13.52 6.43 11.98
N ILE A 120 -13.59 7.16 13.10
CA ILE A 120 -12.42 7.43 13.96
C ILE A 120 -11.85 6.13 14.52
N ILE A 121 -12.70 5.21 15.02
CA ILE A 121 -12.25 3.92 15.54
C ILE A 121 -11.62 3.07 14.45
N ALA A 122 -12.28 2.95 13.29
CA ALA A 122 -11.78 2.18 12.16
C ALA A 122 -10.43 2.71 11.67
N MET A 123 -10.31 4.03 11.48
CA MET A 123 -9.06 4.69 11.10
C MET A 123 -7.98 4.55 12.18
N GLY A 124 -8.35 4.64 13.47
CA GLY A 124 -7.43 4.42 14.58
C GLY A 124 -6.79 3.03 14.53
N ILE A 125 -7.58 1.98 14.27
CA ILE A 125 -7.07 0.60 14.12
C ILE A 125 -6.17 0.50 12.88
N MET A 126 -6.57 1.12 11.75
CA MET A 126 -5.74 1.15 10.55
C MET A 126 -4.41 1.86 10.79
N PHE A 127 -4.39 2.99 11.50
CA PHE A 127 -3.14 3.68 11.85
C PHE A 127 -2.23 2.85 12.76
N ILE A 128 -2.77 1.97 13.60
CA ILE A 128 -1.94 1.01 14.34
C ILE A 128 -1.28 0.04 13.35
N ALA A 129 -2.03 -0.50 12.38
CA ALA A 129 -1.51 -1.42 11.39
C ALA A 129 -0.43 -0.75 10.51
N THR A 130 -0.69 0.46 9.98
CA THR A 130 0.30 1.19 9.17
C THR A 130 1.53 1.62 9.98
N THR A 131 1.38 1.89 11.29
CA THR A 131 2.53 2.15 12.18
C THR A 131 3.49 0.96 12.20
N VAL A 132 2.96 -0.26 12.21
CA VAL A 132 3.79 -1.48 12.17
C VAL A 132 4.50 -1.62 10.83
N GLU A 133 3.80 -1.36 9.74
CA GLU A 133 4.38 -1.34 8.39
C GLU A 133 5.54 -0.32 8.33
N THR A 134 5.31 0.91 8.78
CA THR A 134 6.33 1.97 8.83
C THR A 134 7.55 1.58 9.67
N ILE A 135 7.35 0.92 10.82
CA ILE A 135 8.46 0.38 11.63
C ILE A 135 9.25 -0.68 10.84
N GLY A 136 8.55 -1.56 10.13
CA GLY A 136 9.16 -2.57 9.26
C GLY A 136 9.98 -1.94 8.15
N ASP A 137 9.44 -0.94 7.47
CA ASP A 137 10.08 -0.24 6.37
C ASP A 137 11.32 0.55 6.81
N VAL A 138 11.22 1.30 7.91
CA VAL A 138 12.37 2.03 8.48
C VAL A 138 13.48 1.06 8.88
N SER A 139 13.11 -0.07 9.50
CA SER A 139 14.07 -1.14 9.83
C SER A 139 14.67 -1.76 8.58
N GLY A 140 13.86 -2.01 7.56
CA GLY A 140 14.31 -2.54 6.27
C GLY A 140 15.28 -1.61 5.54
N VAL A 141 15.00 -0.30 5.54
CA VAL A 141 15.91 0.73 4.97
C VAL A 141 17.22 0.80 5.74
N ALA A 142 17.18 0.76 7.08
CA ALA A 142 18.41 0.77 7.90
C ALA A 142 19.25 -0.49 7.65
N ASN A 143 18.64 -1.67 7.64
CA ASN A 143 19.33 -2.92 7.36
C ASN A 143 19.81 -3.01 5.91
N GLY A 144 18.95 -2.73 4.95
CA GLY A 144 19.25 -2.84 3.53
C GLY A 144 20.21 -1.75 3.04
N GLY A 145 20.05 -0.51 3.50
CA GLY A 145 20.84 0.64 3.05
C GLY A 145 22.10 0.90 3.85
N LEU A 146 22.02 0.81 5.18
CA LEU A 146 23.10 1.18 6.12
C LEU A 146 23.80 -0.03 6.75
N ASN A 147 23.34 -1.25 6.50
CA ASN A 147 23.85 -2.50 7.09
C ASN A 147 23.90 -2.46 8.64
N ARG A 148 22.89 -1.86 9.26
CA ARG A 148 22.72 -1.80 10.72
C ARG A 148 21.25 -1.84 11.10
N GLU A 149 20.97 -2.11 12.36
CA GLU A 149 19.62 -1.98 12.88
C GLU A 149 19.18 -0.52 12.99
N ALA A 150 17.88 -0.30 12.83
CA ALA A 150 17.28 1.02 13.04
C ALA A 150 17.30 1.37 14.53
N THR A 151 17.67 2.60 14.83
CA THR A 151 17.63 3.13 16.19
C THR A 151 16.19 3.46 16.62
N ASP A 152 15.93 3.45 17.94
CA ASP A 152 14.62 3.87 18.49
C ASP A 152 14.21 5.27 18.00
N LYS A 153 15.17 6.20 17.83
CA LYS A 153 14.92 7.55 17.33
C LYS A 153 14.46 7.56 15.87
N GLU A 154 15.05 6.70 15.04
CA GLU A 154 14.67 6.57 13.63
C GLU A 154 13.27 5.96 13.49
N LEU A 155 12.96 4.94 14.28
CA LEU A 155 11.62 4.35 14.32
C LEU A 155 10.57 5.36 14.77
N GLN A 156 10.84 6.09 15.86
CA GLN A 156 9.94 7.15 16.34
C GLN A 156 9.76 8.26 15.32
N GLY A 157 10.87 8.70 14.71
CA GLY A 157 10.86 9.76 13.70
C GLY A 157 10.07 9.37 12.46
N GLY A 158 10.22 8.13 11.98
CA GLY A 158 9.46 7.59 10.84
C GLY A 158 7.96 7.60 11.10
N VAL A 159 7.52 7.03 12.23
CA VAL A 159 6.10 7.00 12.59
C VAL A 159 5.52 8.40 12.85
N MET A 160 6.32 9.30 13.44
CA MET A 160 5.87 10.70 13.63
C MET A 160 5.74 11.43 12.29
N ALA A 161 6.68 11.22 11.36
CA ALA A 161 6.64 11.83 10.03
C ALA A 161 5.42 11.33 9.24
N ASP A 162 5.11 10.04 9.32
CA ASP A 162 3.95 9.43 8.69
C ASP A 162 2.63 10.00 9.23
N GLY A 163 2.50 10.10 10.56
CA GLY A 163 1.34 10.72 11.19
C GLY A 163 1.18 12.21 10.87
N LEU A 164 2.27 12.99 10.91
CA LEU A 164 2.24 14.42 10.56
C LEU A 164 1.92 14.62 9.07
N GLY A 165 2.47 13.78 8.20
CA GLY A 165 2.15 13.78 6.77
C GLY A 165 0.66 13.52 6.52
N SER A 166 0.08 12.56 7.22
CA SER A 166 -1.37 12.26 7.15
C SER A 166 -2.23 13.42 7.64
N ILE A 167 -1.83 14.12 8.72
CA ILE A 167 -2.53 15.32 9.19
C ILE A 167 -2.47 16.44 8.15
N LEU A 168 -1.29 16.70 7.60
CA LEU A 168 -1.12 17.69 6.52
C LEU A 168 -1.93 17.31 5.29
N GLY A 169 -1.91 16.04 4.89
CA GLY A 169 -2.71 15.53 3.79
C GLY A 169 -4.20 15.79 3.99
N ALA A 170 -4.72 15.50 5.19
CA ALA A 170 -6.13 15.73 5.53
C ALA A 170 -6.54 17.20 5.42
N ILE A 171 -5.67 18.14 5.79
CA ILE A 171 -5.91 19.59 5.64
C ILE A 171 -6.09 19.97 4.17
N PHE A 172 -5.40 19.31 3.25
CA PHE A 172 -5.53 19.52 1.82
C PHE A 172 -6.53 18.56 1.14
N GLY A 173 -7.33 17.81 1.91
CA GLY A 173 -8.35 16.89 1.41
C GLY A 173 -7.78 15.65 0.72
N VAL A 174 -6.54 15.27 1.06
CA VAL A 174 -5.87 14.08 0.55
C VAL A 174 -6.01 12.92 1.56
N LEU A 175 -6.04 11.69 1.06
CA LEU A 175 -6.06 10.49 1.90
C LEU A 175 -4.78 10.39 2.76
N PRO A 176 -4.85 9.70 3.92
CA PRO A 176 -3.67 9.44 4.74
C PRO A 176 -2.54 8.79 3.94
N ASN A 177 -1.31 9.18 4.23
CA ASN A 177 -0.13 8.54 3.68
C ASN A 177 0.36 7.40 4.59
N THR A 178 1.18 6.52 4.03
CA THR A 178 1.97 5.52 4.75
C THR A 178 3.32 5.35 4.06
N SER A 179 4.25 4.65 4.68
CA SER A 179 5.52 4.31 4.06
C SER A 179 5.31 3.40 2.84
N PHE A 180 6.20 3.45 1.86
CA PHE A 180 6.11 2.66 0.64
C PHE A 180 7.14 1.53 0.66
N SER A 181 6.72 0.34 1.08
CA SER A 181 7.57 -0.82 1.34
C SER A 181 8.45 -1.25 0.16
N GLN A 182 8.01 -1.02 -1.09
CA GLN A 182 8.80 -1.34 -2.28
C GLN A 182 10.09 -0.53 -2.38
N ASN A 183 10.13 0.67 -1.79
CA ASN A 183 11.35 1.48 -1.73
C ASN A 183 12.45 0.85 -0.85
N VAL A 184 12.09 0.00 0.11
CA VAL A 184 13.05 -0.74 0.92
C VAL A 184 13.96 -1.60 0.03
N GLY A 185 13.36 -2.33 -0.92
CA GLY A 185 14.10 -3.11 -1.90
C GLY A 185 15.00 -2.25 -2.80
N LEU A 186 14.49 -1.09 -3.24
CA LEU A 186 15.26 -0.15 -4.05
C LEU A 186 16.49 0.38 -3.28
N VAL A 187 16.31 0.78 -2.03
CA VAL A 187 17.38 1.26 -1.16
C VAL A 187 18.40 0.15 -0.90
N ALA A 188 17.96 -1.09 -0.69
CA ALA A 188 18.85 -2.22 -0.48
C ALA A 188 19.77 -2.49 -1.67
N VAL A 189 19.29 -2.27 -2.90
CA VAL A 189 20.06 -2.44 -4.15
C VAL A 189 20.93 -1.22 -4.44
N THR A 190 20.37 -0.01 -4.36
CA THR A 190 21.06 1.22 -4.76
C THR A 190 21.99 1.78 -3.69
N LYS A 191 21.77 1.40 -2.42
CA LYS A 191 22.45 1.95 -1.23
C LYS A 191 22.31 3.47 -1.08
N VAL A 192 21.30 4.08 -1.74
CA VAL A 192 21.03 5.51 -1.65
C VAL A 192 20.23 5.78 -0.39
N VAL A 193 20.90 6.24 0.66
CA VAL A 193 20.33 6.58 1.98
C VAL A 193 20.50 8.05 2.34
N ASN A 194 21.01 8.85 1.41
CA ASN A 194 21.25 10.27 1.66
C ASN A 194 19.93 11.04 1.73
N ARG A 195 19.68 11.67 2.87
CA ARG A 195 18.47 12.46 3.13
C ARG A 195 18.27 13.58 2.11
N PHE A 196 19.35 14.21 1.63
CA PHE A 196 19.26 15.29 0.65
C PHE A 196 18.67 14.79 -0.68
N VAL A 197 19.07 13.60 -1.15
CA VAL A 197 18.54 13.00 -2.37
C VAL A 197 17.04 12.74 -2.24
N ILE A 198 16.60 12.18 -1.10
CA ILE A 198 15.17 11.90 -0.85
C ILE A 198 14.37 13.21 -0.75
N MET A 199 14.90 14.22 -0.03
CA MET A 199 14.28 15.55 0.06
C MET A 199 14.14 16.22 -1.30
N THR A 200 15.12 16.08 -2.19
CA THR A 200 15.04 16.63 -3.56
C THR A 200 13.89 15.99 -4.34
N GLY A 201 13.70 14.68 -4.20
CA GLY A 201 12.54 13.99 -4.77
C GLY A 201 11.21 14.52 -4.22
N ALA A 202 11.11 14.73 -2.91
CA ALA A 202 9.91 15.28 -2.27
C ALA A 202 9.61 16.73 -2.75
N VAL A 203 10.63 17.58 -2.86
CA VAL A 203 10.48 18.93 -3.41
C VAL A 203 9.99 18.88 -4.86
N PHE A 204 10.53 17.97 -5.67
CA PHE A 204 10.06 17.80 -7.04
C PHE A 204 8.57 17.42 -7.09
N LEU A 205 8.12 16.50 -6.23
CA LEU A 205 6.70 16.14 -6.14
C LEU A 205 5.81 17.29 -5.71
N ILE A 206 6.27 18.12 -4.76
CA ILE A 206 5.56 19.36 -4.36
C ILE A 206 5.41 20.30 -5.55
N LEU A 207 6.49 20.53 -6.31
CA LEU A 207 6.45 21.38 -7.50
C LEU A 207 5.49 20.85 -8.56
N CYS A 208 5.45 19.53 -8.77
CA CYS A 208 4.47 18.88 -9.66
C CYS A 208 3.03 19.12 -9.18
N GLY A 209 2.79 19.15 -7.86
CA GLY A 209 1.48 19.43 -7.27
C GLY A 209 0.93 20.84 -7.59
N PHE A 210 1.79 21.82 -7.90
CA PHE A 210 1.37 23.15 -8.35
C PHE A 210 1.00 23.21 -9.84
N CYS A 211 1.11 22.10 -10.58
CA CYS A 211 0.82 22.06 -12.01
C CYS A 211 -0.44 21.23 -12.30
N PRO A 212 -1.65 21.81 -12.33
CA PRO A 212 -2.90 21.08 -12.64
C PRO A 212 -2.87 20.35 -13.98
N LYS A 213 -2.11 20.85 -14.93
CA LYS A 213 -1.95 20.21 -16.24
C LYS A 213 -1.32 18.82 -16.14
N LEU A 214 -0.35 18.63 -15.23
CA LEU A 214 0.20 17.31 -14.92
C LEU A 214 -0.84 16.40 -14.25
N SER A 215 -1.60 16.94 -13.29
CA SER A 215 -2.68 16.18 -12.64
C SER A 215 -3.74 15.77 -13.64
N ALA A 216 -4.16 16.67 -14.56
CA ALA A 216 -5.09 16.35 -15.62
C ALA A 216 -4.56 15.25 -16.55
N LEU A 217 -3.26 15.27 -16.89
CA LEU A 217 -2.63 14.22 -17.71
C LEU A 217 -2.73 12.85 -17.06
N PHE A 218 -2.54 12.76 -15.74
CA PHE A 218 -2.74 11.50 -15.00
C PHE A 218 -4.22 11.13 -14.87
N SER A 219 -5.11 12.09 -14.71
CA SER A 219 -6.55 11.84 -14.53
C SER A 219 -7.23 11.29 -15.78
N VAL A 220 -6.78 11.67 -16.97
CA VAL A 220 -7.33 11.14 -18.25
C VAL A 220 -6.71 9.82 -18.67
N MET A 221 -5.74 9.31 -17.89
CA MET A 221 -5.13 8.00 -18.17
C MET A 221 -6.17 6.89 -17.95
N PRO A 222 -6.40 5.99 -18.93
CA PRO A 222 -7.30 4.87 -18.78
C PRO A 222 -6.92 3.99 -17.58
N GLN A 223 -7.91 3.59 -16.80
CA GLN A 223 -7.66 2.79 -15.60
C GLN A 223 -6.96 1.46 -15.91
N SER A 224 -7.15 0.90 -17.10
CA SER A 224 -6.45 -0.32 -17.54
C SER A 224 -4.93 -0.18 -17.61
N VAL A 225 -4.42 1.03 -17.92
CA VAL A 225 -2.96 1.30 -17.87
C VAL A 225 -2.46 1.19 -16.42
N LEU A 226 -3.17 1.86 -15.50
CA LEU A 226 -2.86 1.77 -14.07
C LEU A 226 -3.07 0.35 -13.54
N GLY A 227 -4.09 -0.35 -14.03
CA GLY A 227 -4.45 -1.70 -13.61
C GLY A 227 -3.35 -2.72 -13.91
N GLY A 228 -2.72 -2.65 -15.08
CA GLY A 228 -1.59 -3.51 -15.41
C GLY A 228 -0.42 -3.34 -14.44
N ALA A 229 -0.11 -2.09 -14.06
CA ALA A 229 0.93 -1.79 -13.07
C ALA A 229 0.48 -2.17 -11.64
N ALA A 230 -0.78 -1.86 -11.28
CA ALA A 230 -1.33 -2.10 -9.95
C ALA A 230 -1.36 -3.58 -9.58
N VAL A 231 -1.75 -4.45 -10.51
CA VAL A 231 -1.74 -5.92 -10.29
C VAL A 231 -0.33 -6.38 -9.88
N ILE A 232 0.71 -5.93 -10.58
CA ILE A 232 2.10 -6.27 -10.22
C ILE A 232 2.47 -5.68 -8.87
N MET A 233 2.16 -4.41 -8.62
CA MET A 233 2.50 -3.75 -7.34
C MET A 233 1.82 -4.43 -6.15
N PHE A 234 0.52 -4.71 -6.24
CA PHE A 234 -0.22 -5.36 -5.16
C PHE A 234 0.23 -6.81 -4.94
N ALA A 235 0.52 -7.54 -6.02
CA ALA A 235 1.12 -8.87 -5.91
C ALA A 235 2.52 -8.82 -5.26
N MET A 236 3.32 -7.78 -5.50
CA MET A 236 4.62 -7.61 -4.86
C MET A 236 4.50 -7.30 -3.36
N ILE A 237 3.45 -6.59 -2.91
CA ILE A 237 3.15 -6.43 -1.48
C ILE A 237 2.88 -7.81 -0.85
N LEU A 238 2.04 -8.62 -1.48
CA LEU A 238 1.77 -9.99 -1.03
C LEU A 238 3.06 -10.81 -0.91
N VAL A 239 3.91 -10.78 -1.94
CA VAL A 239 5.20 -11.49 -1.95
C VAL A 239 6.12 -10.99 -0.83
N SER A 240 6.16 -9.69 -0.57
CA SER A 240 6.93 -9.10 0.54
C SER A 240 6.46 -9.61 1.90
N GLY A 241 5.14 -9.70 2.10
CA GLY A 241 4.56 -10.28 3.31
C GLY A 241 4.92 -11.77 3.49
N ILE A 242 4.87 -12.55 2.39
CA ILE A 242 5.28 -13.96 2.40
C ILE A 242 6.78 -14.08 2.74
N GLN A 243 7.64 -13.27 2.12
CA GLN A 243 9.08 -13.27 2.41
C GLN A 243 9.37 -12.89 3.86
N SER A 244 8.61 -11.97 4.44
CA SER A 244 8.72 -11.64 5.86
C SER A 244 8.30 -12.82 6.75
N LEU A 245 7.20 -13.49 6.38
CA LEU A 245 6.69 -14.64 7.13
C LEU A 245 7.65 -15.84 7.09
N THR A 246 8.34 -16.10 5.98
CA THR A 246 9.29 -17.22 5.86
C THR A 246 10.55 -17.05 6.71
N ARG A 247 10.78 -15.91 7.32
CA ARG A 247 11.88 -15.70 8.28
C ARG A 247 11.54 -16.21 9.68
N GLU A 248 10.27 -16.48 9.94
CA GLU A 248 9.76 -17.01 11.19
C GLU A 248 9.51 -18.52 11.04
N PRO A 249 9.76 -19.32 12.10
CA PRO A 249 9.43 -20.75 12.06
C PRO A 249 7.92 -20.92 11.94
N LEU A 250 7.46 -21.62 10.92
CA LEU A 250 6.06 -22.01 10.74
C LEU A 250 5.79 -23.32 11.51
N ASP A 251 5.96 -23.26 12.83
CA ASP A 251 5.56 -24.32 13.73
C ASP A 251 4.02 -24.46 13.78
N GLU A 252 3.52 -25.45 14.50
CA GLU A 252 2.09 -25.71 14.63
C GLU A 252 1.32 -24.49 15.16
N ARG A 253 1.91 -23.74 16.12
CA ARG A 253 1.33 -22.52 16.68
C ARG A 253 1.24 -21.40 15.66
N ASN A 254 2.35 -21.06 15.01
CA ASN A 254 2.39 -20.00 14.04
C ASN A 254 1.57 -20.35 12.80
N GLY A 255 1.58 -21.64 12.37
CA GLY A 255 0.74 -22.13 11.30
C GLY A 255 -0.75 -21.93 11.57
N LEU A 256 -1.20 -22.19 12.82
CA LEU A 256 -2.59 -21.96 13.23
C LEU A 256 -2.95 -20.46 13.22
N ILE A 257 -2.05 -19.59 13.70
CA ILE A 257 -2.25 -18.14 13.65
C ILE A 257 -2.40 -17.68 12.19
N VAL A 258 -1.51 -18.14 11.31
CA VAL A 258 -1.55 -17.80 9.87
C VAL A 258 -2.87 -18.25 9.25
N ALA A 259 -3.25 -19.51 9.46
CA ALA A 259 -4.45 -20.09 8.87
C ALA A 259 -5.73 -19.34 9.28
N LEU A 260 -5.90 -19.10 10.59
CA LEU A 260 -7.08 -18.43 11.11
C LEU A 260 -7.12 -16.94 10.80
N ALA A 261 -5.99 -16.24 10.91
CA ALA A 261 -5.95 -14.79 10.65
C ALA A 261 -6.19 -14.47 9.17
N ILE A 262 -5.58 -15.20 8.25
CA ILE A 262 -5.82 -15.01 6.81
C ILE A 262 -7.20 -15.54 6.43
N GLY A 263 -7.55 -16.76 6.86
CA GLY A 263 -8.81 -17.41 6.49
C GLY A 263 -10.03 -16.59 6.93
N LEU A 264 -10.09 -16.16 8.18
CA LEU A 264 -11.20 -15.34 8.68
C LEU A 264 -11.08 -13.89 8.25
N GLY A 265 -9.86 -13.30 8.29
CA GLY A 265 -9.68 -11.90 7.97
C GLY A 265 -10.02 -11.60 6.51
N VAL A 266 -9.33 -12.25 5.58
CA VAL A 266 -9.57 -12.07 4.14
C VAL A 266 -10.93 -12.66 3.74
N GLY A 267 -11.33 -13.80 4.33
CA GLY A 267 -12.62 -14.43 4.07
C GLY A 267 -13.80 -13.53 4.40
N ILE A 268 -13.82 -12.93 5.59
CA ILE A 268 -14.88 -11.98 6.01
C ILE A 268 -14.85 -10.72 5.14
N GLY A 269 -13.65 -10.21 4.81
CA GLY A 269 -13.52 -9.06 3.91
C GLY A 269 -14.12 -9.30 2.53
N ASN A 270 -14.10 -10.54 2.03
CA ASN A 270 -14.72 -10.92 0.75
C ASN A 270 -16.20 -11.24 0.87
N VAL A 271 -16.70 -11.61 2.05
CA VAL A 271 -18.09 -11.98 2.31
C VAL A 271 -18.63 -11.16 3.50
N PRO A 272 -18.71 -9.82 3.38
CA PRO A 272 -19.10 -8.94 4.49
C PRO A 272 -20.51 -9.25 5.04
N ALA A 273 -21.37 -9.85 4.22
CA ALA A 273 -22.72 -10.25 4.61
C ALA A 273 -22.75 -11.22 5.80
N VAL A 274 -21.69 -11.95 6.08
CA VAL A 274 -21.60 -12.85 7.24
C VAL A 274 -21.73 -12.12 8.59
N LEU A 275 -21.41 -10.84 8.62
CA LEU A 275 -21.54 -9.98 9.83
C LEU A 275 -22.84 -9.16 9.85
N ALA A 276 -23.75 -9.32 8.87
CA ALA A 276 -24.95 -8.47 8.74
C ALA A 276 -25.92 -8.56 9.92
N GLN A 277 -25.92 -9.65 10.66
CA GLN A 277 -26.79 -9.85 11.84
C GLN A 277 -26.16 -9.31 13.15
N LEU A 278 -24.89 -8.87 13.11
CA LEU A 278 -24.23 -8.28 14.26
C LEU A 278 -24.56 -6.78 14.37
N PRO A 279 -24.33 -6.17 15.54
CA PRO A 279 -24.52 -4.73 15.71
C PRO A 279 -23.79 -3.95 14.59
N SER A 280 -24.42 -2.88 14.09
CA SER A 280 -23.92 -2.10 12.95
C SER A 280 -22.48 -1.61 13.07
N TRP A 281 -22.02 -1.32 14.29
CA TRP A 281 -20.63 -0.92 14.52
C TRP A 281 -19.63 -2.04 14.19
N VAL A 282 -19.99 -3.32 14.41
CA VAL A 282 -19.14 -4.47 14.03
C VAL A 282 -19.03 -4.56 12.52
N GLY A 283 -20.16 -4.50 11.81
CA GLY A 283 -20.18 -4.52 10.36
C GLY A 283 -19.37 -3.36 9.77
N ASN A 284 -19.55 -2.14 10.29
CA ASN A 284 -18.86 -0.97 9.77
C ASN A 284 -17.35 -0.99 9.99
N ILE A 285 -16.86 -1.63 11.05
CA ILE A 285 -15.41 -1.72 11.35
C ILE A 285 -14.77 -2.92 10.64
N PHE A 286 -15.42 -4.07 10.66
CA PHE A 286 -14.78 -5.35 10.30
C PHE A 286 -15.23 -5.92 8.96
N ALA A 287 -16.47 -5.66 8.52
CA ALA A 287 -17.01 -6.30 7.31
C ALA A 287 -16.40 -5.74 6.01
N GLN A 288 -15.99 -4.47 6.01
CA GLN A 288 -15.45 -3.83 4.80
C GLN A 288 -13.92 -3.85 4.73
N ASN A 289 -13.26 -4.37 5.77
CA ASN A 289 -11.81 -4.31 5.85
C ASN A 289 -11.20 -5.59 6.41
N GLY A 290 -10.90 -6.53 5.51
CA GLY A 290 -10.24 -7.80 5.87
C GLY A 290 -8.88 -7.62 6.56
N ILE A 291 -8.20 -6.49 6.34
CA ILE A 291 -6.91 -6.16 6.95
C ILE A 291 -7.05 -5.97 8.46
N ILE A 292 -8.07 -5.19 8.88
CA ILE A 292 -8.35 -4.95 10.30
C ILE A 292 -8.66 -6.28 11.01
N MET A 293 -9.51 -7.12 10.38
CA MET A 293 -9.88 -8.41 10.94
C MET A 293 -8.67 -9.33 11.05
N THR A 294 -7.84 -9.43 10.00
CA THR A 294 -6.58 -10.20 10.02
C THR A 294 -5.68 -9.74 11.18
N PHE A 295 -5.50 -8.43 11.32
CA PHE A 295 -4.67 -7.85 12.38
C PHE A 295 -5.19 -8.22 13.78
N VAL A 296 -6.48 -8.04 14.03
CA VAL A 296 -7.10 -8.33 15.33
C VAL A 296 -6.98 -9.82 15.66
N ILE A 297 -7.33 -10.70 14.72
CA ILE A 297 -7.26 -12.16 14.93
C ILE A 297 -5.81 -12.60 15.17
N ALA A 298 -4.86 -12.15 14.33
CA ALA A 298 -3.46 -12.48 14.49
C ALA A 298 -2.90 -12.04 15.85
N THR A 299 -3.23 -10.82 16.28
CA THR A 299 -2.79 -10.28 17.57
C THR A 299 -3.39 -11.05 18.74
N VAL A 300 -4.70 -11.30 18.72
CA VAL A 300 -5.39 -12.03 19.77
C VAL A 300 -4.85 -13.46 19.88
N LEU A 301 -4.73 -14.16 18.77
CA LEU A 301 -4.19 -15.54 18.78
C LEU A 301 -2.73 -15.57 19.24
N ASN A 302 -1.92 -14.60 18.82
CA ASN A 302 -0.54 -14.51 19.27
C ASN A 302 -0.41 -14.27 20.79
N LEU A 303 -1.38 -13.58 21.41
CA LEU A 303 -1.40 -13.36 22.87
C LEU A 303 -1.93 -14.56 23.64
N ILE A 304 -2.91 -15.28 23.09
CA ILE A 304 -3.61 -16.39 23.80
C ILE A 304 -2.85 -17.72 23.65
N LEU A 305 -2.31 -17.99 22.44
CA LEU A 305 -1.65 -19.26 22.18
C LEU A 305 -0.28 -19.31 22.90
N PRO A 306 -0.01 -20.38 23.66
CA PRO A 306 1.25 -20.53 24.39
C PRO A 306 2.44 -20.59 23.44
N LYS A 307 3.49 -19.85 23.77
CA LYS A 307 4.78 -19.99 23.07
C LYS A 307 5.41 -21.32 23.51
N LYS A 308 5.79 -22.17 22.56
CA LYS A 308 6.65 -23.31 22.86
C LYS A 308 7.91 -22.76 23.53
N LYS A 309 8.25 -23.27 24.73
CA LYS A 309 9.59 -23.08 25.28
C LYS A 309 10.56 -23.68 24.28
N SER A 310 11.53 -22.92 23.81
CA SER A 310 12.70 -23.49 23.16
C SER A 310 13.25 -24.53 24.13
N GLU A 311 13.22 -25.80 23.74
CA GLU A 311 14.07 -26.81 24.38
C GLU A 311 15.50 -26.37 24.05
N GLU A 312 16.13 -25.65 24.98
CA GLU A 312 17.58 -25.50 25.00
C GLU A 312 18.14 -26.90 25.32
N GLU A 313 18.65 -27.59 24.29
CA GLU A 313 19.73 -28.56 24.41
C GLU A 313 20.95 -28.08 23.62
#